data_b3f80b30a5ccd8de8692044994816df2
#
_entry.id   b3f80b30a5ccd8de8692044994816df2
#
_cell.length_a   1.000
_cell.length_b   1.000
_cell.length_c   1.000
_cell.angle_alpha   90.00
_cell.angle_beta   90.00
_cell.angle_gamma   90.00
#
_symmetry.space_group_name_H-M   'P 1'
#
loop_
_entity.id
_entity.type
_entity.pdbx_description
1 polymer ?
#
loop_
_entity_poly.entity_id
_entity_poly.type
_entity_poly.pdbx_seq_one_letter_code
_entity_poly.pdbx_strand_id
1 'polypeptide(L)'
;MSGTAASPHDVPLSDRRAQDVPAHWLLARLGKKVLRPGGRQLTTRLVGMLPLRGADVVELAPGLGLTARLLLDAGPASYTGVEGDTDAAAIAAQSIGARGTIAVGDAKRTGLAGASCDVVLNEAMLTMNTNAHKGEILDEVSRILRPGGRYAVHELALVPDDIPLASAEDVRLSLVRSQKVNTRPLTTPEWQSLFAAHGFVVEQIVHAPMRLLHFRRLLADEGVRGTLRIAGNYLRDADVRRRVNTMRAAFQRNEKHIAAIAIVARKATASTPGSAGEAAIQETP
;
A
#
# COMPACT_ATOMS: atom_id res chain seq x y z
N MET A 1 -1.93 29.86 -3.18
CA MET A 1 -0.70 29.42 -2.50
C MET A 1 0.06 28.50 -3.44
N SER A 2 1.18 28.98 -3.98
CA SER A 2 2.01 28.25 -4.95
C SER A 2 2.73 27.12 -4.23
N GLY A 3 2.26 25.90 -4.40
CA GLY A 3 3.02 24.73 -3.96
C GLY A 3 4.29 24.62 -4.80
N THR A 4 5.42 24.86 -4.20
CA THR A 4 6.75 24.62 -4.76
C THR A 4 6.78 23.17 -5.26
N ALA A 5 6.96 22.98 -6.56
CA ALA A 5 7.14 21.65 -7.13
C ALA A 5 8.46 21.10 -6.58
N ALA A 6 8.43 19.90 -5.96
CA ALA A 6 9.62 19.19 -5.56
C ALA A 6 10.62 19.16 -6.74
N SER A 7 11.85 19.56 -6.49
CA SER A 7 12.96 19.45 -7.44
C SER A 7 13.24 17.96 -7.72
N PRO A 8 13.79 17.58 -8.86
CA PRO A 8 14.27 16.21 -9.10
C PRO A 8 15.25 15.71 -8.04
N HIS A 9 15.84 16.60 -7.25
CA HIS A 9 16.74 16.31 -6.12
C HIS A 9 16.02 16.03 -4.79
N ASP A 10 14.69 16.22 -4.73
CA ASP A 10 13.88 16.05 -3.53
C ASP A 10 13.21 14.64 -3.48
N VAL A 11 13.67 13.69 -4.25
CA VAL A 11 13.12 12.32 -4.31
C VAL A 11 14.17 11.32 -3.83
N PRO A 12 13.81 10.30 -3.04
CA PRO A 12 14.76 9.28 -2.58
C PRO A 12 15.61 8.69 -3.70
N LEU A 13 16.88 8.42 -3.37
CA LEU A 13 17.88 7.85 -4.29
C LEU A 13 18.13 8.69 -5.56
N SER A 14 17.94 10.01 -5.51
CA SER A 14 18.09 10.90 -6.67
C SER A 14 19.49 10.91 -7.29
N ASP A 15 20.51 10.57 -6.53
CA ASP A 15 21.92 10.47 -6.92
C ASP A 15 22.27 9.15 -7.65
N ARG A 16 21.42 8.11 -7.56
CA ARG A 16 21.69 6.81 -8.17
C ARG A 16 21.31 6.79 -9.65
N ARG A 17 21.98 5.95 -10.44
CA ARG A 17 21.67 5.73 -11.86
C ARG A 17 20.28 5.15 -12.02
N ALA A 18 19.55 5.54 -13.07
CA ALA A 18 18.17 5.12 -13.33
C ALA A 18 17.99 3.58 -13.34
N GLN A 19 19.00 2.84 -13.78
CA GLN A 19 18.98 1.37 -13.84
C GLN A 19 19.01 0.70 -12.45
N ASP A 20 19.51 1.39 -11.42
CA ASP A 20 19.74 0.84 -10.08
C ASP A 20 18.65 1.28 -9.08
N VAL A 21 17.69 2.08 -9.53
CA VAL A 21 16.63 2.62 -8.70
C VAL A 21 15.37 1.75 -8.79
N PRO A 22 14.69 1.46 -7.67
CA PRO A 22 13.36 0.86 -7.65
C PRO A 22 12.37 1.64 -8.54
N ALA A 23 11.45 0.92 -9.18
CA ALA A 23 10.53 1.50 -10.16
C ALA A 23 9.72 2.68 -9.63
N HIS A 24 9.22 2.59 -8.39
CA HIS A 24 8.42 3.64 -7.77
C HIS A 24 9.23 4.94 -7.60
N TRP A 25 10.48 4.88 -7.14
CA TRP A 25 11.34 6.07 -7.03
C TRP A 25 11.75 6.62 -8.40
N LEU A 26 11.95 5.75 -9.39
CA LEU A 26 12.18 6.19 -10.76
C LEU A 26 10.99 6.98 -11.32
N LEU A 27 9.77 6.50 -11.08
CA LEU A 27 8.55 7.22 -11.49
C LEU A 27 8.39 8.53 -10.71
N ALA A 28 8.74 8.55 -9.42
CA ALA A 28 8.75 9.77 -8.62
C ALA A 28 9.72 10.83 -9.18
N ARG A 29 10.92 10.44 -9.62
CA ARG A 29 11.88 11.33 -10.30
C ARG A 29 11.32 11.96 -11.57
N LEU A 30 10.47 11.25 -12.31
CA LEU A 30 9.75 11.81 -13.46
C LEU A 30 8.70 12.86 -13.04
N GLY A 31 8.41 12.95 -11.75
CA GLY A 31 7.39 13.84 -11.19
C GLY A 31 6.02 13.17 -11.02
N LYS A 32 5.95 11.82 -11.17
CA LYS A 32 4.74 11.07 -10.86
C LYS A 32 4.60 10.97 -9.35
N LYS A 33 3.43 11.36 -8.85
CA LYS A 33 3.13 11.39 -7.42
C LYS A 33 2.35 10.16 -6.96
N VAL A 34 1.40 9.71 -7.78
CA VAL A 34 0.56 8.54 -7.48
C VAL A 34 1.27 7.27 -7.96
N LEU A 35 1.92 6.54 -7.04
CA LEU A 35 2.85 5.44 -7.33
C LEU A 35 2.25 4.05 -7.06
N ARG A 36 0.93 3.93 -7.02
CA ARG A 36 0.20 2.72 -6.63
C ARG A 36 -0.72 2.19 -7.72
N PRO A 37 -0.97 0.87 -7.79
CA PRO A 37 -1.90 0.26 -8.74
C PRO A 37 -3.33 0.80 -8.50
N GLY A 38 -4.19 0.85 -9.52
CA GLY A 38 -5.56 1.39 -9.36
C GLY A 38 -5.65 2.91 -9.13
N GLY A 39 -4.51 3.58 -8.85
CA GLY A 39 -4.36 5.02 -8.75
C GLY A 39 -5.16 5.68 -7.62
N ARG A 40 -5.29 7.01 -7.68
CA ARG A 40 -5.96 7.82 -6.64
C ARG A 40 -7.41 7.40 -6.37
N GLN A 41 -8.14 6.98 -7.41
CA GLN A 41 -9.56 6.62 -7.27
C GLN A 41 -9.76 5.44 -6.31
N LEU A 42 -8.93 4.38 -6.41
CA LEU A 42 -9.04 3.22 -5.53
C LEU A 42 -8.66 3.60 -4.09
N THR A 43 -7.61 4.43 -3.89
CA THR A 43 -7.28 4.98 -2.57
C THR A 43 -8.43 5.75 -1.96
N THR A 44 -9.05 6.68 -2.72
CA THR A 44 -10.18 7.46 -2.20
C THR A 44 -11.34 6.55 -1.77
N ARG A 45 -11.60 5.49 -2.56
CA ARG A 45 -12.61 4.50 -2.19
C ARG A 45 -12.23 3.73 -0.93
N LEU A 46 -10.96 3.29 -0.81
CA LEU A 46 -10.45 2.59 0.37
C LEU A 46 -10.58 3.47 1.64
N VAL A 47 -10.11 4.70 1.56
CA VAL A 47 -10.21 5.68 2.67
C VAL A 47 -11.66 5.92 3.08
N GLY A 48 -12.59 5.99 2.12
CA GLY A 48 -14.02 6.15 2.37
C GLY A 48 -14.71 4.95 3.05
N MET A 49 -14.05 3.77 3.07
CA MET A 49 -14.56 2.58 3.76
C MET A 49 -14.10 2.50 5.23
N LEU A 50 -13.25 3.42 5.70
CA LEU A 50 -12.64 3.38 7.02
C LEU A 50 -13.29 4.34 8.02
N PRO A 51 -13.41 3.95 9.28
CA PRO A 51 -13.94 4.80 10.35
C PRO A 51 -12.84 5.75 10.88
N LEU A 52 -12.45 6.75 10.09
CA LEU A 52 -11.29 7.59 10.38
C LEU A 52 -11.56 8.74 11.34
N ARG A 53 -12.80 9.26 11.38
CA ARG A 53 -13.13 10.43 12.22
C ARG A 53 -12.95 10.09 13.69
N GLY A 54 -12.06 10.84 14.36
CA GLY A 54 -11.75 10.63 15.78
C GLY A 54 -10.97 9.36 16.11
N ALA A 55 -10.47 8.63 15.09
CA ALA A 55 -9.67 7.43 15.25
C ALA A 55 -8.17 7.75 15.39
N ASP A 56 -7.43 6.89 16.09
CA ASP A 56 -5.97 6.87 16.05
C ASP A 56 -5.53 6.07 14.80
N VAL A 57 -4.87 6.74 13.86
CA VAL A 57 -4.53 6.20 12.54
C VAL A 57 -3.02 6.02 12.39
N VAL A 58 -2.61 4.84 11.92
CA VAL A 58 -1.23 4.54 11.53
C VAL A 58 -1.18 4.26 10.03
N GLU A 59 -0.25 4.89 9.31
CA GLU A 59 0.06 4.58 7.91
C GLU A 59 1.46 3.98 7.83
N LEU A 60 1.58 2.77 7.25
CA LEU A 60 2.87 2.14 7.00
C LEU A 60 3.33 2.51 5.59
N ALA A 61 4.59 2.92 5.47
CA ALA A 61 5.23 3.36 4.24
C ALA A 61 4.47 4.51 3.53
N PRO A 62 4.22 5.67 4.18
CA PRO A 62 3.51 6.81 3.58
C PRO A 62 4.19 7.38 2.33
N GLY A 63 5.45 7.08 2.07
CA GLY A 63 6.19 7.50 0.89
C GLY A 63 6.22 9.04 0.75
N LEU A 64 5.55 9.58 -0.28
CA LEU A 64 5.47 11.03 -0.51
C LEU A 64 4.35 11.73 0.30
N GLY A 65 3.67 11.05 1.20
CA GLY A 65 2.66 11.62 2.09
C GLY A 65 1.34 12.01 1.41
N LEU A 66 1.03 11.48 0.22
CA LEU A 66 -0.21 11.84 -0.48
C LEU A 66 -1.45 11.23 0.17
N THR A 67 -1.36 9.97 0.61
CA THR A 67 -2.44 9.28 1.30
C THR A 67 -2.58 9.80 2.72
N ALA A 68 -1.44 10.12 3.37
CA ALA A 68 -1.42 10.81 4.66
C ALA A 68 -2.34 12.05 4.69
N ARG A 69 -2.30 12.88 3.65
CA ARG A 69 -3.19 14.05 3.54
C ARG A 69 -4.67 13.66 3.50
N LEU A 70 -5.02 12.63 2.72
CA LEU A 70 -6.42 12.16 2.63
C LEU A 70 -6.90 11.61 3.98
N LEU A 71 -6.04 10.87 4.69
CA LEU A 71 -6.33 10.36 6.03
C LEU A 71 -6.54 11.50 7.03
N LEU A 72 -5.65 12.50 7.01
CA LEU A 72 -5.73 13.68 7.88
C LEU A 72 -6.96 14.57 7.58
N ASP A 73 -7.37 14.66 6.32
CA ASP A 73 -8.56 15.43 5.91
C ASP A 73 -9.87 14.74 6.37
N ALA A 74 -9.82 13.43 6.69
CA ALA A 74 -10.95 12.70 7.28
C ALA A 74 -11.17 12.99 8.77
N GLY A 75 -10.27 13.73 9.43
CA GLY A 75 -10.40 14.18 10.83
C GLY A 75 -10.11 13.08 11.88
N PRO A 76 -8.98 12.37 11.80
CA PRO A 76 -8.56 11.44 12.83
C PRO A 76 -8.22 12.19 14.14
N ALA A 77 -8.24 11.49 15.28
CA ALA A 77 -7.75 12.01 16.55
C ALA A 77 -6.21 12.14 16.53
N SER A 78 -5.54 11.16 15.95
CA SER A 78 -4.10 11.20 15.74
C SER A 78 -3.71 10.52 14.42
N TYR A 79 -2.55 10.91 13.86
CA TYR A 79 -1.94 10.27 12.70
C TYR A 79 -0.45 10.03 12.95
N THR A 80 -0.01 8.79 12.73
CA THR A 80 1.39 8.41 12.77
C THR A 80 1.75 7.64 11.48
N GLY A 81 2.69 8.15 10.71
CA GLY A 81 3.31 7.42 9.59
C GLY A 81 4.58 6.71 10.07
N VAL A 82 4.81 5.47 9.62
CA VAL A 82 6.06 4.73 9.83
C VAL A 82 6.68 4.46 8.47
N GLU A 83 7.83 5.08 8.19
CA GLU A 83 8.52 5.02 6.89
C GLU A 83 9.94 4.46 7.07
N GLY A 84 10.30 3.48 6.23
CA GLY A 84 11.61 2.84 6.29
C GLY A 84 12.74 3.64 5.62
N ASP A 85 12.41 4.50 4.67
CA ASP A 85 13.37 5.35 3.95
C ASP A 85 13.40 6.75 4.58
N THR A 86 14.58 7.19 5.01
CA THR A 86 14.76 8.47 5.72
C THR A 86 14.40 9.68 4.86
N ASP A 87 14.70 9.65 3.55
CA ASP A 87 14.40 10.74 2.65
C ASP A 87 12.89 10.81 2.38
N ALA A 88 12.24 9.65 2.17
CA ALA A 88 10.79 9.57 2.05
C ALA A 88 10.10 10.04 3.33
N ALA A 89 10.60 9.66 4.51
CA ALA A 89 10.07 10.11 5.79
C ALA A 89 10.12 11.64 5.92
N ALA A 90 11.23 12.27 5.53
CA ALA A 90 11.37 13.72 5.53
C ALA A 90 10.38 14.40 4.59
N ILE A 91 10.19 13.85 3.38
CA ILE A 91 9.19 14.34 2.39
C ILE A 91 7.77 14.20 2.93
N ALA A 92 7.45 13.04 3.51
CA ALA A 92 6.14 12.81 4.11
C ALA A 92 5.88 13.78 5.26
N ALA A 93 6.86 13.98 6.16
CA ALA A 93 6.76 14.92 7.28
C ALA A 93 6.50 16.36 6.79
N GLN A 94 7.25 16.81 5.80
CA GLN A 94 7.02 18.12 5.17
C GLN A 94 5.61 18.21 4.54
N SER A 95 5.14 17.11 3.93
CA SER A 95 3.85 17.04 3.27
C SER A 95 2.67 17.20 4.22
N ILE A 96 2.77 16.66 5.45
CA ILE A 96 1.70 16.71 6.46
C ILE A 96 1.82 17.90 7.42
N GLY A 97 3.03 18.48 7.58
CA GLY A 97 3.31 19.56 8.53
C GLY A 97 3.01 19.15 9.98
N ALA A 98 2.46 20.04 10.77
CA ALA A 98 2.16 19.79 12.19
C ALA A 98 0.90 18.94 12.43
N ARG A 99 0.29 18.36 11.39
CA ARG A 99 -0.98 17.62 11.51
C ARG A 99 -0.82 16.17 11.99
N GLY A 100 0.42 15.69 12.14
CA GLY A 100 0.72 14.34 12.55
C GLY A 100 2.21 14.11 12.70
N THR A 101 2.62 12.88 12.92
CA THR A 101 4.01 12.47 13.11
C THR A 101 4.45 11.47 12.04
N ILE A 102 5.68 11.61 11.54
CA ILE A 102 6.34 10.57 10.73
C ILE A 102 7.55 10.07 11.51
N ALA A 103 7.56 8.77 11.79
CA ALA A 103 8.68 8.07 12.41
C ALA A 103 9.45 7.29 11.33
N VAL A 104 10.78 7.30 11.40
CA VAL A 104 11.61 6.37 10.62
C VAL A 104 11.59 5.02 11.33
N GLY A 105 11.17 3.96 10.64
CA GLY A 105 11.01 2.64 11.24
C GLY A 105 10.70 1.54 10.24
N ASP A 106 10.72 0.30 10.71
CA ASP A 106 10.40 -0.89 9.91
C ASP A 106 8.94 -1.30 10.17
N ALA A 107 8.18 -1.54 9.10
CA ALA A 107 6.78 -2.00 9.18
C ALA A 107 6.62 -3.34 9.93
N LYS A 108 7.68 -4.17 10.02
CA LYS A 108 7.71 -5.41 10.80
C LYS A 108 7.94 -5.17 12.30
N ARG A 109 8.41 -4.00 12.68
CA ARG A 109 8.69 -3.58 14.05
C ARG A 109 8.57 -2.06 14.16
N THR A 110 7.35 -1.57 14.23
CA THR A 110 7.05 -0.12 14.20
C THR A 110 7.57 0.65 15.42
N GLY A 111 7.84 -0.02 16.53
CA GLY A 111 8.15 0.61 17.81
C GLY A 111 6.94 1.22 18.51
N LEU A 112 5.74 1.14 17.95
CA LEU A 112 4.52 1.64 18.56
C LEU A 112 4.04 0.70 19.67
N ALA A 113 3.31 1.24 20.65
CA ALA A 113 2.72 0.45 21.71
C ALA A 113 1.66 -0.54 21.16
N GLY A 114 1.48 -1.67 21.84
CA GLY A 114 0.40 -2.60 21.51
C GLY A 114 -0.97 -1.98 21.76
N ALA A 115 -1.97 -2.32 20.92
CA ALA A 115 -3.33 -1.82 21.01
C ALA A 115 -3.42 -0.28 21.10
N SER A 116 -2.58 0.42 20.33
CA SER A 116 -2.44 1.89 20.37
C SER A 116 -3.22 2.62 19.27
N CYS A 117 -3.71 1.91 18.24
CA CYS A 117 -4.43 2.53 17.13
C CYS A 117 -5.71 1.78 16.77
N ASP A 118 -6.62 2.49 16.06
CA ASP A 118 -7.90 1.97 15.60
C ASP A 118 -7.86 1.54 14.14
N VAL A 119 -7.02 2.22 13.33
CA VAL A 119 -6.89 1.97 11.91
C VAL A 119 -5.41 1.93 11.52
N VAL A 120 -5.03 0.89 10.77
CA VAL A 120 -3.74 0.83 10.07
C VAL A 120 -4.01 0.78 8.58
N LEU A 121 -3.21 1.50 7.79
CA LEU A 121 -3.30 1.49 6.33
C LEU A 121 -1.90 1.39 5.71
N ASN A 122 -1.77 0.67 4.60
CA ASN A 122 -0.63 0.78 3.69
C ASN A 122 -1.05 0.65 2.23
N GLU A 123 -0.24 1.21 1.33
CA GLU A 123 -0.44 1.11 -0.12
C GLU A 123 0.85 0.69 -0.83
N ALA A 124 0.73 -0.30 -1.74
CA ALA A 124 1.81 -0.78 -2.61
C ALA A 124 3.10 -1.17 -1.85
N MET A 125 2.97 -1.70 -0.64
CA MET A 125 4.09 -2.07 0.23
C MET A 125 4.17 -3.58 0.42
N LEU A 126 3.06 -4.25 0.79
CA LEU A 126 3.06 -5.70 1.03
C LEU A 126 3.46 -6.50 -0.21
N THR A 127 2.98 -6.12 -1.39
CA THR A 127 3.34 -6.79 -2.64
C THR A 127 4.85 -6.79 -2.89
N MET A 128 5.59 -5.81 -2.38
CA MET A 128 7.05 -5.70 -2.54
C MET A 128 7.84 -6.52 -1.50
N ASN A 129 7.17 -7.30 -0.68
CA ASN A 129 7.75 -8.12 0.37
C ASN A 129 7.63 -9.62 0.07
N THR A 130 8.53 -10.44 0.65
CA THR A 130 8.39 -11.91 0.67
C THR A 130 7.15 -12.31 1.45
N ASN A 131 6.64 -13.52 1.26
CA ASN A 131 5.49 -13.99 2.03
C ASN A 131 5.79 -14.06 3.53
N ALA A 132 7.03 -14.43 3.93
CA ALA A 132 7.45 -14.38 5.32
C ALA A 132 7.38 -12.95 5.89
N HIS A 133 7.94 -11.96 5.18
CA HIS A 133 7.89 -10.56 5.62
C HIS A 133 6.46 -10.00 5.65
N LYS A 134 5.58 -10.42 4.72
CA LYS A 134 4.15 -10.06 4.79
C LYS A 134 3.54 -10.55 6.11
N GLY A 135 3.83 -11.81 6.50
CA GLY A 135 3.37 -12.36 7.78
C GLY A 135 3.86 -11.54 8.97
N GLU A 136 5.17 -11.26 9.04
CA GLU A 136 5.75 -10.42 10.11
C GLU A 136 5.09 -9.02 10.20
N ILE A 137 4.78 -8.41 9.04
CA ILE A 137 4.07 -7.12 9.01
C ILE A 137 2.64 -7.26 9.53
N LEU A 138 1.92 -8.31 9.12
CA LEU A 138 0.55 -8.55 9.60
C LEU A 138 0.53 -8.82 11.12
N ASP A 139 1.51 -9.54 11.65
CA ASP A 139 1.66 -9.77 13.10
C ASP A 139 1.89 -8.44 13.85
N GLU A 140 2.77 -7.58 13.34
CA GLU A 140 3.01 -6.27 13.92
C GLU A 140 1.76 -5.37 13.84
N VAL A 141 1.06 -5.37 12.70
CA VAL A 141 -0.21 -4.65 12.55
C VAL A 141 -1.25 -5.18 13.54
N SER A 142 -1.34 -6.51 13.68
CA SER A 142 -2.23 -7.13 14.66
C SER A 142 -1.86 -6.70 16.09
N ARG A 143 -0.58 -6.59 16.42
CA ARG A 143 -0.10 -6.18 17.74
C ARG A 143 -0.49 -4.73 18.07
N ILE A 144 -0.30 -3.78 17.12
CA ILE A 144 -0.55 -2.35 17.38
C ILE A 144 -2.03 -1.97 17.30
N LEU A 145 -2.86 -2.71 16.55
CA LEU A 145 -4.30 -2.49 16.48
C LEU A 145 -5.01 -2.86 17.77
N ARG A 146 -5.95 -2.04 18.18
CA ARG A 146 -6.93 -2.38 19.21
C ARG A 146 -7.80 -3.57 18.77
N PRO A 147 -8.37 -4.35 19.68
CA PRO A 147 -9.38 -5.36 19.33
C PRO A 147 -10.52 -4.72 18.51
N GLY A 148 -10.88 -5.33 17.37
CA GLY A 148 -11.90 -4.79 16.47
C GLY A 148 -11.42 -3.65 15.56
N GLY A 149 -10.18 -3.20 15.70
CA GLY A 149 -9.55 -2.22 14.79
C GLY A 149 -9.43 -2.74 13.36
N ARG A 150 -9.23 -1.84 12.40
CA ARG A 150 -9.23 -2.19 10.97
C ARG A 150 -7.87 -2.02 10.33
N TYR A 151 -7.51 -3.00 9.53
CA TYR A 151 -6.36 -2.96 8.64
C TYR A 151 -6.83 -2.82 7.20
N ALA A 152 -6.33 -1.80 6.51
CA ALA A 152 -6.66 -1.51 5.12
C ALA A 152 -5.40 -1.59 4.24
N VAL A 153 -5.49 -2.30 3.13
CA VAL A 153 -4.39 -2.40 2.17
C VAL A 153 -4.84 -2.09 0.76
N HIS A 154 -3.95 -1.47 -0.02
CA HIS A 154 -4.12 -1.25 -1.45
C HIS A 154 -2.91 -1.80 -2.18
N GLU A 155 -3.08 -2.93 -2.86
CA GLU A 155 -2.00 -3.77 -3.36
C GLU A 155 -2.22 -4.23 -4.80
N LEU A 156 -1.28 -5.03 -5.35
CA LEU A 156 -1.48 -5.80 -6.56
C LEU A 156 -2.14 -7.15 -6.24
N ALA A 157 -3.03 -7.58 -7.13
CA ALA A 157 -3.57 -8.94 -7.15
C ALA A 157 -3.18 -9.66 -8.43
N LEU A 158 -3.03 -10.99 -8.35
CA LEU A 158 -3.06 -11.89 -9.49
C LEU A 158 -4.51 -12.18 -9.87
N VAL A 159 -4.78 -12.23 -11.16
CA VAL A 159 -6.09 -12.59 -11.73
C VAL A 159 -5.92 -13.47 -12.96
N PRO A 160 -6.85 -14.41 -13.25
CA PRO A 160 -7.96 -14.80 -12.40
C PRO A 160 -7.50 -15.55 -11.15
N ASP A 161 -8.41 -15.80 -10.20
CA ASP A 161 -8.07 -16.45 -8.92
C ASP A 161 -7.58 -17.91 -9.08
N ASP A 162 -7.96 -18.56 -10.17
CA ASP A 162 -7.54 -19.90 -10.57
C ASP A 162 -6.34 -19.91 -11.54
N ILE A 163 -5.59 -18.84 -11.63
CA ILE A 163 -4.38 -18.74 -12.49
C ILE A 163 -3.45 -19.94 -12.24
N PRO A 164 -3.00 -20.67 -13.29
CA PRO A 164 -2.07 -21.76 -13.13
C PRO A 164 -0.78 -21.32 -12.42
N LEU A 165 -0.25 -22.14 -11.51
CA LEU A 165 0.94 -21.82 -10.71
C LEU A 165 2.15 -21.40 -11.57
N ALA A 166 2.38 -22.09 -12.70
CA ALA A 166 3.46 -21.73 -13.63
C ALA A 166 3.27 -20.32 -14.21
N SER A 167 2.04 -19.98 -14.62
CA SER A 167 1.72 -18.66 -15.15
C SER A 167 1.83 -17.57 -14.07
N ALA A 168 1.39 -17.85 -12.85
CA ALA A 168 1.55 -16.96 -11.71
C ALA A 168 3.03 -16.64 -11.43
N GLU A 169 3.91 -17.67 -11.47
CA GLU A 169 5.35 -17.48 -11.25
C GLU A 169 5.99 -16.71 -12.40
N ASP A 170 5.62 -16.95 -13.65
CA ASP A 170 6.08 -16.17 -14.80
C ASP A 170 5.72 -14.69 -14.67
N VAL A 171 4.50 -14.38 -14.21
CA VAL A 171 4.08 -13.00 -13.91
C VAL A 171 4.95 -12.40 -12.81
N ARG A 172 5.14 -13.10 -11.69
CA ARG A 172 5.97 -12.65 -10.56
C ARG A 172 7.41 -12.36 -11.02
N LEU A 173 8.04 -13.27 -11.77
CA LEU A 173 9.39 -13.09 -12.30
C LEU A 173 9.47 -11.89 -13.27
N SER A 174 8.49 -11.72 -14.15
CA SER A 174 8.40 -10.57 -15.05
C SER A 174 8.33 -9.25 -14.28
N LEU A 175 7.53 -9.19 -13.23
CA LEU A 175 7.39 -8.01 -12.37
C LEU A 175 8.68 -7.73 -11.60
N VAL A 176 9.29 -8.70 -10.94
CA VAL A 176 10.56 -8.55 -10.20
C VAL A 176 11.65 -7.97 -11.11
N ARG A 177 11.81 -8.53 -12.32
CA ARG A 177 12.82 -8.05 -13.28
C ARG A 177 12.59 -6.61 -13.71
N SER A 178 11.32 -6.23 -13.91
CA SER A 178 10.98 -4.88 -14.39
C SER A 178 10.95 -3.83 -13.26
N GLN A 179 10.51 -4.20 -12.05
CA GLN A 179 10.35 -3.29 -10.91
C GLN A 179 11.64 -3.08 -10.11
N LYS A 180 12.61 -4.02 -10.19
CA LYS A 180 13.83 -4.04 -9.36
C LYS A 180 13.53 -4.09 -7.84
N VAL A 181 12.40 -4.66 -7.49
CA VAL A 181 11.99 -4.99 -6.13
C VAL A 181 11.34 -6.37 -6.13
N ASN A 182 11.26 -7.00 -4.98
CA ASN A 182 10.68 -8.34 -4.83
C ASN A 182 9.14 -8.28 -4.94
N THR A 183 8.64 -8.14 -6.17
CA THR A 183 7.20 -7.99 -6.44
C THR A 183 6.51 -9.34 -6.44
N ARG A 184 5.71 -9.62 -5.39
CA ARG A 184 4.98 -10.89 -5.19
C ARG A 184 3.50 -10.64 -4.94
N PRO A 185 2.71 -10.36 -6.00
CA PRO A 185 1.27 -10.28 -5.89
C PRO A 185 0.66 -11.64 -5.56
N LEU A 186 -0.46 -11.63 -4.87
CA LEU A 186 -1.24 -12.80 -4.47
C LEU A 186 -2.60 -12.77 -5.18
N THR A 187 -3.23 -13.93 -5.37
CA THR A 187 -4.64 -14.02 -5.78
C THR A 187 -5.55 -13.57 -4.65
N THR A 188 -6.84 -13.32 -4.93
CA THR A 188 -7.78 -12.92 -3.88
C THR A 188 -7.89 -13.94 -2.75
N PRO A 189 -8.01 -15.26 -3.04
CA PRO A 189 -8.01 -16.28 -1.99
C PRO A 189 -6.69 -16.34 -1.19
N GLU A 190 -5.53 -16.16 -1.85
CA GLU A 190 -4.24 -16.10 -1.16
C GLU A 190 -4.15 -14.90 -0.21
N TRP A 191 -4.65 -13.70 -0.63
CA TRP A 191 -4.75 -12.54 0.25
C TRP A 191 -5.66 -12.82 1.45
N GLN A 192 -6.85 -13.38 1.23
CA GLN A 192 -7.79 -13.72 2.30
C GLN A 192 -7.19 -14.72 3.29
N SER A 193 -6.52 -15.77 2.78
CA SER A 193 -5.84 -16.77 3.61
C SER A 193 -4.71 -16.16 4.44
N LEU A 194 -3.91 -15.25 3.86
CA LEU A 194 -2.87 -14.53 4.56
C LEU A 194 -3.44 -13.70 5.71
N PHE A 195 -4.50 -12.93 5.47
CA PHE A 195 -5.16 -12.13 6.52
C PHE A 195 -5.74 -13.02 7.63
N ALA A 196 -6.42 -14.10 7.26
CA ALA A 196 -7.02 -15.03 8.23
C ALA A 196 -5.96 -15.69 9.12
N ALA A 197 -4.81 -16.10 8.54
CA ALA A 197 -3.71 -16.72 9.27
C ALA A 197 -3.11 -15.81 10.36
N HIS A 198 -3.25 -14.48 10.21
CA HIS A 198 -2.74 -13.48 11.16
C HIS A 198 -3.85 -12.81 12.00
N GLY A 199 -5.01 -13.47 12.13
CA GLY A 199 -6.08 -13.03 13.04
C GLY A 199 -6.96 -11.90 12.51
N PHE A 200 -7.05 -11.74 11.19
CA PHE A 200 -7.92 -10.76 10.56
C PHE A 200 -9.11 -11.42 9.86
N VAL A 201 -10.26 -10.78 9.96
CA VAL A 201 -11.47 -11.12 9.20
C VAL A 201 -11.64 -10.10 8.08
N VAL A 202 -11.58 -10.53 6.83
CA VAL A 202 -11.78 -9.65 5.67
C VAL A 202 -13.25 -9.22 5.61
N GLU A 203 -13.49 -7.91 5.63
CA GLU A 203 -14.84 -7.32 5.59
C GLU A 203 -15.20 -6.82 4.19
N GLN A 204 -14.24 -6.26 3.45
CA GLN A 204 -14.49 -5.71 2.12
C GLN A 204 -13.31 -5.95 1.18
N ILE A 205 -13.62 -6.24 -0.08
CA ILE A 205 -12.64 -6.35 -1.17
C ILE A 205 -13.15 -5.55 -2.37
N VAL A 206 -12.25 -4.78 -2.97
CA VAL A 206 -12.53 -4.01 -4.19
C VAL A 206 -11.40 -4.23 -5.17
N HIS A 207 -11.73 -4.57 -6.41
CA HIS A 207 -10.77 -4.65 -7.50
C HIS A 207 -10.85 -3.42 -8.41
N ALA A 208 -9.71 -3.09 -9.02
CA ALA A 208 -9.62 -2.09 -10.07
C ALA A 208 -8.58 -2.52 -11.12
N PRO A 209 -8.72 -2.08 -12.38
CA PRO A 209 -7.73 -2.38 -13.40
C PRO A 209 -6.36 -1.78 -13.05
N MET A 210 -5.29 -2.56 -13.29
CA MET A 210 -3.91 -2.11 -13.14
C MET A 210 -3.51 -1.25 -14.35
N ARG A 211 -3.64 0.07 -14.24
CA ARG A 211 -3.40 1.05 -15.33
C ARG A 211 -2.38 2.12 -14.97
N LEU A 212 -1.40 1.79 -14.13
CA LEU A 212 -0.43 2.74 -13.55
C LEU A 212 0.29 3.62 -14.60
N LEU A 213 0.59 3.08 -15.77
CA LEU A 213 1.34 3.75 -16.84
C LEU A 213 0.49 4.08 -18.08
N HIS A 214 -0.83 3.98 -17.99
CA HIS A 214 -1.74 4.37 -19.07
C HIS A 214 -1.92 5.89 -19.08
N PHE A 215 -1.92 6.50 -20.28
CA PHE A 215 -2.01 7.96 -20.44
C PHE A 215 -3.26 8.58 -19.77
N ARG A 216 -4.44 7.96 -19.95
CA ARG A 216 -5.68 8.45 -19.33
C ARG A 216 -5.60 8.40 -17.78
N ARG A 217 -4.96 7.36 -17.22
CA ARG A 217 -4.74 7.25 -15.77
C ARG A 217 -3.74 8.31 -15.31
N LEU A 218 -2.66 8.52 -16.07
CA LEU A 218 -1.66 9.54 -15.74
C LEU A 218 -2.32 10.93 -15.68
N LEU A 219 -3.17 11.26 -16.65
CA LEU A 219 -3.90 12.52 -16.66
C LEU A 219 -4.87 12.66 -15.47
N ALA A 220 -5.58 11.59 -15.12
CA ALA A 220 -6.51 11.57 -13.97
C ALA A 220 -5.80 11.71 -12.63
N ASP A 221 -4.62 11.09 -12.47
CA ASP A 221 -3.87 11.08 -11.22
C ASP A 221 -3.04 12.36 -11.01
N GLU A 222 -2.43 12.91 -12.07
CA GLU A 222 -1.43 13.99 -12.01
C GLU A 222 -1.93 15.33 -12.58
N GLY A 223 -3.07 15.31 -13.27
CA GLY A 223 -3.60 16.46 -14.00
C GLY A 223 -2.76 16.84 -15.23
N VAL A 224 -3.21 17.86 -15.97
CA VAL A 224 -2.56 18.28 -17.22
C VAL A 224 -1.11 18.76 -16.98
N ARG A 225 -0.90 19.64 -16.01
CA ARG A 225 0.43 20.20 -15.70
C ARG A 225 1.41 19.10 -15.23
N GLY A 226 0.96 18.17 -14.38
CA GLY A 226 1.77 17.04 -13.93
C GLY A 226 2.13 16.11 -15.08
N THR A 227 1.18 15.79 -15.94
CA THR A 227 1.39 14.96 -17.13
C THR A 227 2.40 15.57 -18.10
N LEU A 228 2.30 16.88 -18.40
CA LEU A 228 3.26 17.58 -19.25
C LEU A 228 4.67 17.59 -18.65
N ARG A 229 4.81 17.80 -17.34
CA ARG A 229 6.10 17.71 -16.64
C ARG A 229 6.70 16.31 -16.76
N ILE A 230 5.91 15.26 -16.50
CA ILE A 230 6.36 13.87 -16.62
C ILE A 230 6.80 13.57 -18.05
N ALA A 231 6.04 14.00 -19.06
CA ALA A 231 6.41 13.84 -20.47
C ALA A 231 7.72 14.56 -20.80
N GLY A 232 7.91 15.79 -20.34
CA GLY A 232 9.15 16.54 -20.52
C GLY A 232 10.36 15.85 -19.90
N ASN A 233 10.24 15.38 -18.65
CA ASN A 233 11.31 14.65 -17.96
C ASN A 233 11.62 13.30 -18.64
N TYR A 234 10.59 12.59 -19.08
CA TYR A 234 10.73 11.34 -19.84
C TYR A 234 11.50 11.54 -21.17
N LEU A 235 11.28 12.64 -21.87
CA LEU A 235 11.96 12.93 -23.13
C LEU A 235 13.43 13.34 -22.93
N ARG A 236 13.76 13.99 -21.81
CA ARG A 236 15.10 14.52 -21.52
C ARG A 236 16.13 13.46 -21.16
N ASP A 237 15.69 12.34 -20.53
CA ASP A 237 16.59 11.29 -20.03
C ASP A 237 16.35 9.96 -20.76
N ALA A 238 17.35 9.53 -21.56
CA ALA A 238 17.28 8.31 -22.34
C ALA A 238 17.29 7.04 -21.48
N ASP A 239 17.97 7.04 -20.34
CA ASP A 239 18.06 5.88 -19.44
C ASP A 239 16.75 5.69 -18.67
N VAL A 240 16.20 6.77 -18.17
CA VAL A 240 14.87 6.79 -17.56
C VAL A 240 13.82 6.32 -18.57
N ARG A 241 13.86 6.82 -19.81
CA ARG A 241 12.96 6.40 -20.88
C ARG A 241 13.02 4.90 -21.16
N ARG A 242 14.25 4.33 -21.30
CA ARG A 242 14.42 2.89 -21.48
C ARG A 242 13.82 2.08 -20.34
N ARG A 243 14.06 2.48 -19.11
CA ARG A 243 13.53 1.82 -17.91
C ARG A 243 12.00 1.88 -17.85
N VAL A 244 11.41 3.04 -18.08
CA VAL A 244 9.94 3.21 -18.09
C VAL A 244 9.31 2.36 -19.19
N ASN A 245 9.92 2.30 -20.39
CA ASN A 245 9.42 1.46 -21.47
C ASN A 245 9.50 -0.05 -21.11
N THR A 246 10.57 -0.49 -20.46
CA THR A 246 10.69 -1.87 -19.96
C THR A 246 9.59 -2.21 -18.95
N MET A 247 9.33 -1.31 -17.99
CA MET A 247 8.24 -1.47 -17.01
C MET A 247 6.87 -1.50 -17.69
N ARG A 248 6.63 -0.57 -18.62
CA ARG A 248 5.37 -0.51 -19.37
C ARG A 248 5.13 -1.78 -20.16
N ALA A 249 6.14 -2.29 -20.87
CA ALA A 249 6.04 -3.54 -21.61
C ALA A 249 5.77 -4.75 -20.71
N ALA A 250 6.38 -4.80 -19.51
CA ALA A 250 6.09 -5.86 -18.54
C ALA A 250 4.65 -5.81 -18.04
N PHE A 251 4.12 -4.62 -17.68
CA PHE A 251 2.73 -4.48 -17.28
C PHE A 251 1.75 -4.81 -18.42
N GLN A 252 2.02 -4.37 -19.64
CA GLN A 252 1.17 -4.68 -20.80
C GLN A 252 1.11 -6.19 -21.10
N ARG A 253 2.25 -6.88 -21.04
CA ARG A 253 2.30 -8.35 -21.24
C ARG A 253 1.48 -9.10 -20.18
N ASN A 254 1.47 -8.61 -18.96
CA ASN A 254 0.80 -9.24 -17.84
C ASN A 254 -0.57 -8.62 -17.52
N GLU A 255 -1.10 -7.71 -18.36
CA GLU A 255 -2.31 -6.93 -18.07
C GLU A 255 -3.53 -7.81 -17.74
N LYS A 256 -3.63 -8.99 -18.36
CA LYS A 256 -4.71 -9.95 -18.11
C LYS A 256 -4.56 -10.71 -16.78
N HIS A 257 -3.38 -10.66 -16.18
CA HIS A 257 -3.02 -11.44 -14.99
C HIS A 257 -2.75 -10.58 -13.75
N ILE A 258 -2.89 -9.26 -13.86
CA ILE A 258 -2.70 -8.33 -12.75
C ILE A 258 -3.84 -7.35 -12.61
N ALA A 259 -4.26 -7.14 -11.39
CA ALA A 259 -5.24 -6.12 -11.01
C ALA A 259 -4.74 -5.34 -9.79
N ALA A 260 -5.38 -4.22 -9.50
CA ALA A 260 -5.27 -3.58 -8.19
C ALA A 260 -6.35 -4.15 -7.28
N ILE A 261 -6.01 -4.36 -6.01
CA ILE A 261 -6.95 -4.82 -4.98
C ILE A 261 -6.87 -3.88 -3.78
N ALA A 262 -8.03 -3.53 -3.22
CA ALA A 262 -8.15 -2.89 -1.93
C ALA A 262 -8.90 -3.82 -0.98
N ILE A 263 -8.36 -4.04 0.20
CA ILE A 263 -8.91 -4.93 1.22
C ILE A 263 -9.06 -4.15 2.51
N VAL A 264 -10.22 -4.25 3.15
CA VAL A 264 -10.44 -3.84 4.53
C VAL A 264 -10.70 -5.08 5.36
N ALA A 265 -9.90 -5.28 6.39
CA ALA A 265 -10.03 -6.40 7.30
C ALA A 265 -10.09 -5.90 8.74
N ARG A 266 -10.84 -6.58 9.57
CA ARG A 266 -10.98 -6.28 11.01
C ARG A 266 -10.13 -7.27 11.82
N LYS A 267 -9.37 -6.75 12.79
CA LYS A 267 -8.71 -7.61 13.77
C LYS A 267 -9.77 -8.38 14.56
N ALA A 268 -9.65 -9.71 14.58
CA ALA A 268 -10.55 -10.54 15.36
C ALA A 268 -10.51 -10.14 16.84
N THR A 269 -11.66 -10.00 17.45
CA THR A 269 -11.74 -9.93 18.92
C THR A 269 -11.52 -11.34 19.45
N ALA A 270 -10.68 -11.52 20.46
CA ALA A 270 -10.59 -12.79 21.15
C ALA A 270 -12.02 -13.18 21.58
N SER A 271 -12.56 -14.27 21.03
CA SER A 271 -13.80 -14.84 21.55
C SER A 271 -13.53 -15.21 22.99
N THR A 272 -14.20 -14.54 23.93
CA THR A 272 -14.24 -15.05 25.32
C THR A 272 -14.72 -16.50 25.23
N PRO A 273 -14.00 -17.50 25.76
CA PRO A 273 -14.50 -18.86 25.77
C PRO A 273 -15.87 -18.80 26.45
N GLY A 274 -16.92 -19.11 25.68
CA GLY A 274 -18.26 -19.13 26.20
C GLY A 274 -18.27 -20.05 27.43
N SER A 275 -18.78 -19.55 28.52
CA SER A 275 -19.20 -20.37 29.66
C SER A 275 -20.08 -21.51 29.08
N ALA A 276 -19.48 -22.70 28.98
CA ALA A 276 -20.25 -23.89 28.78
C ALA A 276 -21.27 -23.93 29.91
N GLY A 277 -22.52 -23.66 29.56
CA GLY A 277 -23.62 -23.78 30.52
C GLY A 277 -23.61 -25.19 31.07
N GLU A 278 -23.36 -25.27 32.34
CA GLU A 278 -23.55 -26.45 33.16
C GLU A 278 -25.04 -26.82 33.11
N ALA A 279 -25.36 -27.73 32.19
CA ALA A 279 -26.71 -28.33 32.13
C ALA A 279 -26.83 -29.19 33.39
N ALA A 280 -27.49 -28.63 34.40
CA ALA A 280 -27.91 -29.39 35.57
C ALA A 280 -28.87 -30.53 35.12
N ILE A 281 -28.40 -31.77 35.25
CA ILE A 281 -29.20 -32.93 35.13
C ILE A 281 -30.08 -32.98 36.41
N GLN A 282 -31.33 -32.57 36.30
CA GLN A 282 -32.33 -32.88 37.35
C GLN A 282 -32.79 -34.34 37.16
N GLU A 283 -32.28 -35.21 37.97
CA GLU A 283 -32.96 -36.52 38.26
C GLU A 283 -34.20 -36.24 39.07
N THR A 284 -35.33 -36.67 38.56
CA THR A 284 -36.60 -36.69 39.31
C THR A 284 -36.94 -38.15 39.65
N PRO A 285 -37.49 -38.44 40.84
CA PRO A 285 -37.63 -39.76 41.48
C PRO A 285 -38.64 -40.67 40.83
#